data_66c028c1a0024415639f55ee9b1a5639
#
_entry.id   66c028c1a0024415639f55ee9b1a5639
#
_cell.length_a   1.000
_cell.length_b   1.000
_cell.length_c   1.000
_cell.angle_alpha   90.00
_cell.angle_beta   90.00
_cell.angle_gamma   90.00
#
_symmetry.space_group_name_H-M   'P 1'
#
loop_
_entity.id
_entity.type
_entity.pdbx_description
1 polymer ?
#
loop_
_entity_poly.entity_id
_entity_poly.type
_entity_poly.pdbx_seq_one_letter_code
_entity_poly.pdbx_strand_id
1 'polypeptide(L)'
;MQIRNRIKELRQVKASELLPNPRNWRRHPAGQADALRGALAEIGYADALIAYETPDGLMLIDGHLRAETTPDMEVPVLVTDLDESEASKLLATLDPL
;
A
#
# COMPACT_ATOMS: atom_id res chain seq x y z
N MET A 1 -24.34 -8.21 13.02
CA MET A 1 -23.05 -7.48 12.91
C MET A 1 -23.09 -6.60 11.68
N GLN A 2 -22.73 -5.34 11.84
CA GLN A 2 -22.61 -4.42 10.70
C GLN A 2 -21.14 -4.15 10.43
N ILE A 3 -20.74 -4.35 9.20
CA ILE A 3 -19.35 -4.09 8.77
C ILE A 3 -19.39 -2.87 7.87
N ARG A 4 -18.74 -1.79 8.31
CA ARG A 4 -18.72 -0.54 7.56
C ARG A 4 -17.70 -0.62 6.43
N ASN A 5 -18.01 0.04 5.32
CA ASN A 5 -17.07 0.23 4.24
C ASN A 5 -16.27 1.51 4.53
N ARG A 6 -14.96 1.37 4.71
CA ARG A 6 -14.07 2.47 5.05
C ARG A 6 -13.25 2.94 3.84
N ILE A 7 -13.59 2.47 2.66
CA ILE A 7 -12.91 2.90 1.43
C ILE A 7 -13.55 4.18 0.94
N LYS A 8 -12.76 5.25 0.82
CA LYS A 8 -13.23 6.54 0.29
C LYS A 8 -13.23 6.54 -1.23
N GLU A 9 -12.13 6.13 -1.83
CA GLU A 9 -11.96 6.18 -3.29
C GLU A 9 -10.81 5.30 -3.75
N LEU A 10 -10.78 5.04 -5.03
CA LEU A 10 -9.63 4.50 -5.74
C LEU A 10 -8.95 5.66 -6.46
N ARG A 11 -7.68 5.91 -6.17
CA ARG A 11 -6.93 7.04 -6.70
C ARG A 11 -5.63 6.56 -7.33
N GLN A 12 -5.25 7.15 -8.46
CA GLN A 12 -3.94 6.94 -9.05
C GLN A 12 -2.97 7.94 -8.42
N VAL A 13 -1.91 7.42 -7.82
CA VAL A 13 -0.93 8.24 -7.10
C VAL A 13 0.47 7.82 -7.51
N LYS A 14 1.37 8.78 -7.68
CA LYS A 14 2.78 8.46 -7.93
C LYS A 14 3.34 7.74 -6.71
N ALA A 15 3.93 6.57 -6.91
CA ALA A 15 4.34 5.69 -5.81
C ALA A 15 5.32 6.38 -4.86
N SER A 16 6.23 7.23 -5.37
CA SER A 16 7.19 7.95 -4.53
C SER A 16 6.54 8.99 -3.61
N GLU A 17 5.29 9.37 -3.86
CA GLU A 17 4.56 10.30 -3.00
C GLU A 17 3.88 9.61 -1.83
N LEU A 18 3.83 8.28 -1.83
CA LEU A 18 3.24 7.52 -0.74
C LEU A 18 4.24 7.44 0.42
N LEU A 19 3.75 7.71 1.63
CA LEU A 19 4.58 7.68 2.83
C LEU A 19 4.72 6.25 3.33
N PRO A 20 5.95 5.75 3.54
CA PRO A 20 6.13 4.42 4.13
C PRO A 20 5.66 4.44 5.58
N ASN A 21 4.96 3.38 5.99
CA ASN A 21 4.45 3.30 7.34
C ASN A 21 5.59 2.89 8.30
N PRO A 22 5.89 3.69 9.34
CA PRO A 22 6.99 3.38 10.25
C PRO A 22 6.75 2.11 11.07
N ARG A 23 5.52 1.62 11.12
CA ARG A 23 5.18 0.36 11.80
C ARG A 23 5.26 -0.84 10.88
N ASN A 24 5.66 -0.67 9.62
CA ASN A 24 5.89 -1.76 8.70
C ASN A 24 7.24 -2.40 9.01
N TRP A 25 7.19 -3.52 9.74
CA TRP A 25 8.38 -4.25 10.17
C TRP A 25 8.75 -5.40 9.25
N ARG A 26 7.96 -5.60 8.18
CA ARG A 26 8.17 -6.71 7.27
C ARG A 26 9.45 -6.54 6.45
N ARG A 27 10.15 -7.65 6.27
CA ARG A 27 11.33 -7.70 5.43
C ARG A 27 11.06 -8.62 4.25
N HIS A 28 11.65 -8.27 3.12
CA HIS A 28 11.48 -9.05 1.89
C HIS A 28 12.81 -9.68 1.52
N PRO A 29 12.83 -11.01 1.19
CA PRO A 29 14.06 -11.67 0.75
C PRO A 29 14.65 -11.01 -0.50
N ALA A 30 15.97 -11.13 -0.65
CA ALA A 30 16.64 -10.67 -1.85
C ALA A 30 16.06 -11.36 -3.09
N GLY A 31 15.83 -10.60 -4.14
CA GLY A 31 15.23 -11.12 -5.36
C GLY A 31 13.72 -11.02 -5.43
N GLN A 32 13.05 -10.85 -4.30
CA GLN A 32 11.58 -10.72 -4.32
C GLN A 32 11.13 -9.47 -5.08
N ALA A 33 11.87 -8.36 -4.95
CA ALA A 33 11.56 -7.14 -5.69
C ALA A 33 11.72 -7.35 -7.21
N ASP A 34 12.71 -8.13 -7.64
CA ASP A 34 12.92 -8.42 -9.06
C ASP A 34 11.80 -9.28 -9.62
N ALA A 35 11.38 -10.30 -8.87
CA ALA A 35 10.27 -11.16 -9.26
C ALA A 35 8.97 -10.35 -9.36
N LEU A 36 8.72 -9.47 -8.41
CA LEU A 36 7.55 -8.59 -8.43
C LEU A 36 7.60 -7.62 -9.61
N ARG A 37 8.76 -7.03 -9.88
CA ARG A 37 8.93 -6.12 -11.01
C ARG A 37 8.65 -6.82 -12.33
N GLY A 38 9.12 -8.06 -12.47
CA GLY A 38 8.83 -8.88 -13.65
C GLY A 38 7.33 -9.14 -13.82
N ALA A 39 6.66 -9.50 -12.74
CA ALA A 39 5.21 -9.73 -12.76
C ALA A 39 4.44 -8.45 -13.11
N LEU A 40 4.81 -7.32 -12.54
CA LEU A 40 4.17 -6.03 -12.84
C LEU A 40 4.38 -5.63 -14.29
N ALA A 41 5.57 -5.87 -14.84
CA ALA A 41 5.86 -5.55 -16.24
C ALA A 41 5.04 -6.42 -17.19
N GLU A 42 4.82 -7.68 -16.84
CA GLU A 42 4.09 -8.63 -17.68
C GLU A 42 2.58 -8.49 -17.56
N ILE A 43 2.08 -8.36 -16.35
CA ILE A 43 0.65 -8.41 -16.03
C ILE A 43 0.08 -7.01 -15.77
N GLY A 44 0.85 -6.17 -15.14
CA GLY A 44 0.39 -4.87 -14.65
C GLY A 44 -0.13 -4.95 -13.22
N TYR A 45 -0.72 -3.85 -12.78
CA TYR A 45 -1.34 -3.79 -11.46
C TYR A 45 -2.75 -4.40 -11.52
N ALA A 46 -2.89 -5.59 -10.95
CA ALA A 46 -4.20 -6.25 -10.82
C ALA A 46 -4.74 -6.17 -9.39
N ASP A 47 -4.06 -5.43 -8.53
CA ASP A 47 -4.43 -5.24 -7.14
C ASP A 47 -4.04 -3.82 -6.75
N ALA A 48 -4.75 -3.23 -5.80
CA ALA A 48 -4.50 -1.86 -5.36
C ALA A 48 -3.75 -1.84 -4.03
N LEU A 49 -2.94 -0.79 -3.86
CA LEU A 49 -2.32 -0.51 -2.57
C LEU A 49 -3.37 0.07 -1.63
N ILE A 50 -3.13 0.02 -0.34
CA ILE A 50 -4.05 0.55 0.67
C ILE A 50 -3.34 1.61 1.49
N ALA A 51 -3.99 2.77 1.66
CA ALA A 51 -3.43 3.91 2.37
C ALA A 51 -4.50 4.67 3.14
N TYR A 52 -4.08 5.54 4.04
CA TYR A 52 -4.96 6.46 4.75
C TYR A 52 -4.36 7.86 4.74
N GLU A 53 -5.22 8.86 4.90
CA GLU A 53 -4.81 10.26 4.84
C GLU A 53 -4.20 10.72 6.17
N THR A 54 -3.04 11.39 6.08
CA THR A 54 -2.41 12.06 7.21
C THR A 54 -2.17 13.52 6.84
N PRO A 55 -1.82 14.38 7.81
CA PRO A 55 -1.47 15.77 7.50
C PRO A 55 -0.30 15.90 6.52
N ASP A 56 0.56 14.89 6.44
CA ASP A 56 1.75 14.91 5.58
C ASP A 56 1.52 14.24 4.22
N GLY A 57 0.40 13.57 4.03
CA GLY A 57 0.07 12.87 2.79
C GLY A 57 -0.53 11.49 3.03
N LEU A 58 -0.58 10.67 2.00
CA LEU A 58 -1.11 9.31 2.09
C LEU A 58 -0.07 8.37 2.67
N MET A 59 -0.40 7.74 3.78
CA MET A 59 0.48 6.77 4.42
C MET A 59 0.05 5.34 4.09
N LEU A 60 1.00 4.53 3.65
CA LEU A 60 0.74 3.14 3.24
C LEU A 60 0.34 2.28 4.42
N ILE A 61 -0.63 1.39 4.18
CA ILE A 61 -0.97 0.28 5.05
C ILE A 61 -0.52 -1.02 4.41
N ASP A 62 -0.80 -1.20 3.11
CA ASP A 62 -0.42 -2.38 2.36
C ASP A 62 0.17 -1.99 1.01
N GLY A 63 1.13 -2.77 0.54
CA GLY A 63 1.74 -2.59 -0.76
C GLY A 63 3.09 -1.88 -0.74
N HIS A 64 3.78 -1.88 0.40
CA HIS A 64 5.09 -1.21 0.53
C HIS A 64 6.08 -1.68 -0.52
N LEU A 65 6.21 -2.99 -0.73
CA LEU A 65 7.15 -3.52 -1.71
C LEU A 65 6.79 -3.09 -3.13
N ARG A 66 5.49 -3.11 -3.47
CA ARG A 66 5.04 -2.67 -4.80
C ARG A 66 5.38 -1.19 -5.03
N ALA A 67 5.16 -0.35 -4.03
CA ALA A 67 5.47 1.08 -4.13
C ALA A 67 6.98 1.29 -4.29
N GLU A 68 7.79 0.59 -3.51
CA GLU A 68 9.26 0.70 -3.57
C GLU A 68 9.82 0.20 -4.91
N THR A 69 9.15 -0.76 -5.53
CA THR A 69 9.59 -1.36 -6.79
C THR A 69 9.33 -0.44 -8.00
N THR A 70 8.30 0.39 -7.91
CA THR A 70 7.88 1.27 -9.01
C THR A 70 7.73 2.73 -8.57
N PRO A 71 8.80 3.35 -8.03
CA PRO A 71 8.68 4.68 -7.40
C PRO A 71 8.25 5.80 -8.35
N ASP A 72 8.58 5.68 -9.63
CA ASP A 72 8.29 6.73 -10.61
C ASP A 72 6.97 6.52 -11.34
N MET A 73 6.24 5.47 -11.02
CA MET A 73 4.99 5.14 -11.70
C MET A 73 3.78 5.57 -10.87
N GLU A 74 2.69 5.88 -11.56
CA GLU A 74 1.41 6.02 -10.90
C GLU A 74 0.85 4.64 -10.59
N VAL A 75 0.38 4.46 -9.36
CA VAL A 75 -0.13 3.19 -8.87
C VAL A 75 -1.55 3.35 -8.34
N PRO A 76 -2.39 2.31 -8.45
CA PRO A 76 -3.74 2.37 -7.91
C PRO A 76 -3.72 2.24 -6.39
N VAL A 77 -4.39 3.16 -5.70
CA VAL A 77 -4.42 3.20 -4.24
C VAL A 77 -5.87 3.29 -3.76
N LEU A 78 -6.26 2.37 -2.89
CA LEU A 78 -7.51 2.48 -2.15
C LEU A 78 -7.26 3.41 -0.96
N VAL A 79 -7.85 4.59 -1.02
CA VAL A 79 -7.75 5.58 0.07
C VAL A 79 -8.85 5.27 1.07
N THR A 80 -8.47 5.07 2.32
CA THR A 80 -9.40 4.77 3.40
C THR A 80 -9.57 5.97 4.31
N ASP A 81 -10.67 5.99 5.07
CA ASP A 81 -10.93 7.03 6.07
C ASP A 81 -10.52 6.58 7.48
N LEU A 82 -9.56 5.66 7.56
CA LEU A 82 -9.04 5.16 8.83
C LEU A 82 -8.20 6.22 9.53
N ASP A 83 -8.19 6.17 10.86
CA ASP A 83 -7.23 6.94 11.65
C ASP A 83 -5.96 6.12 11.89
N GLU A 84 -4.97 6.72 12.54
CA GLU A 84 -3.69 6.07 12.79
C GLU A 84 -3.83 4.78 13.59
N SER A 85 -4.68 4.77 14.61
CA SER A 85 -4.90 3.59 15.45
C SER A 85 -5.53 2.45 14.67
N GLU A 86 -6.54 2.75 13.88
CA GLU A 86 -7.21 1.77 13.03
C GLU A 86 -6.28 1.23 11.96
N ALA A 87 -5.51 2.11 11.34
CA ALA A 87 -4.53 1.72 10.32
C ALA A 87 -3.47 0.79 10.89
N SER A 88 -2.99 1.06 12.12
CA SER A 88 -2.01 0.21 12.80
C SER A 88 -2.57 -1.18 13.10
N LYS A 89 -3.84 -1.26 13.49
CA LYS A 89 -4.50 -2.56 13.71
C LYS A 89 -4.63 -3.35 12.42
N LEU A 90 -5.03 -2.68 11.36
CA LEU A 90 -5.16 -3.34 10.06
C LEU A 90 -3.81 -3.85 9.57
N LEU A 91 -2.77 -3.02 9.66
CA LEU A 91 -1.41 -3.40 9.26
C LEU A 91 -0.95 -4.66 10.01
N ALA A 92 -1.23 -4.74 11.31
CA ALA A 92 -0.84 -5.87 12.13
C ALA A 92 -1.57 -7.17 11.77
N THR A 93 -2.74 -7.07 11.14
CA THR A 93 -3.56 -8.24 10.78
C THR A 93 -3.41 -8.69 9.34
N LEU A 94 -2.77 -7.88 8.48
CA LEU A 94 -2.57 -8.25 7.10
C LEU A 94 -1.49 -9.33 6.96
N ASP A 95 -1.70 -10.23 6.00
CA ASP A 95 -0.72 -11.25 5.68
C ASP A 95 0.56 -10.62 5.18
N PRO A 96 1.73 -11.15 5.58
CA PRO A 96 3.02 -10.62 5.15
C PRO A 96 3.42 -11.07 3.73
N LEU A 97 2.51 -11.09 2.82
CA LEU A 97 2.79 -11.44 1.42
C LEU A 97 3.21 -10.22 0.61
#